data_87202abcc6756b3b9f2450a82c2bbf8b
#
_entry.id   87202abcc6756b3b9f2450a82c2bbf8b
#
_cell.length_a   1.000
_cell.length_b   1.000
_cell.length_c   1.000
_cell.angle_alpha   90.00
_cell.angle_beta   90.00
_cell.angle_gamma   90.00
#
_symmetry.space_group_name_H-M   'P 1'
#
loop_
_entity.id
_entity.type
_entity.pdbx_description
1 polymer ?
#
loop_
_entity_poly.entity_id
_entity_poly.type
_entity_poly.pdbx_seq_one_letter_code
_entity_poly.pdbx_strand_id
1 'polypeptide(L)'
;MVNTNLVSIKINNIPLQVPEGTRILDACRDNGFHVPYLCYLKDINEIGACRVCVVEVKGIHHLVTSCNNQVQEGMEILTNSPRVREARKINVELLLSQHHTNCPTCIRSGNCTLQKIANCELKQVASDLNLTVDRYKNEYPEMIWTSTFPLIRDAGKCIKCMRCVQICDKIQTLNIWDVSGTGSHTTVDVSHNLEIKESDCSLCGQCVTHCPTAALQERDDVEAINGIHGELANDDKVTVAV
;
A
#
# COMPACT_ATOMS: atom_id res chain seq x y z
N MET A 1 -27.36 7.39 -22.02
CA MET A 1 -27.69 6.31 -21.07
C MET A 1 -26.81 5.14 -21.45
N VAL A 2 -25.81 4.83 -20.64
CA VAL A 2 -24.94 3.66 -20.89
C VAL A 2 -25.80 2.45 -20.52
N ASN A 3 -26.17 1.66 -21.51
CA ASN A 3 -26.91 0.39 -21.31
C ASN A 3 -25.91 -0.61 -20.70
N THR A 4 -25.78 -0.59 -19.36
CA THR A 4 -24.90 -1.51 -18.65
C THR A 4 -25.63 -2.85 -18.56
N ASN A 5 -25.16 -3.82 -19.32
CA ASN A 5 -25.58 -5.21 -19.15
C ASN A 5 -25.32 -5.63 -17.69
N LEU A 6 -26.31 -6.26 -17.05
CA LEU A 6 -26.15 -6.83 -15.72
C LEU A 6 -25.83 -8.30 -15.85
N VAL A 7 -24.91 -8.76 -15.03
CA VAL A 7 -24.55 -10.19 -14.87
C VAL A 7 -25.01 -10.69 -13.51
N SER A 8 -25.52 -11.90 -13.46
CA SER A 8 -25.99 -12.57 -12.25
C SER A 8 -24.83 -13.35 -11.63
N ILE A 9 -24.50 -13.05 -10.39
CA ILE A 9 -23.43 -13.71 -9.63
C ILE A 9 -23.94 -14.11 -8.25
N LYS A 10 -23.16 -14.92 -7.54
CA LYS A 10 -23.39 -15.18 -6.11
C LYS A 10 -22.13 -14.84 -5.33
N ILE A 11 -22.28 -14.07 -4.24
CA ILE A 11 -21.21 -13.83 -3.27
C ILE A 11 -21.63 -14.43 -1.94
N ASN A 12 -20.87 -15.39 -1.42
CA ASN A 12 -21.18 -16.15 -0.19
C ASN A 12 -22.62 -16.73 -0.21
N ASN A 13 -23.04 -17.29 -1.35
CA ASN A 13 -24.37 -17.83 -1.64
C ASN A 13 -25.50 -16.77 -1.76
N ILE A 14 -25.22 -15.49 -1.63
CA ILE A 14 -26.21 -14.41 -1.82
C ILE A 14 -26.23 -14.05 -3.31
N PRO A 15 -27.38 -14.17 -4.00
CA PRO A 15 -27.50 -13.79 -5.39
C PRO A 15 -27.51 -12.29 -5.57
N LEU A 16 -26.79 -11.79 -6.56
CA LEU A 16 -26.64 -10.38 -6.86
C LEU A 16 -26.65 -10.15 -8.37
N GLN A 17 -27.05 -8.96 -8.76
CA GLN A 17 -26.88 -8.46 -10.14
C GLN A 17 -25.93 -7.27 -10.11
N VAL A 18 -24.88 -7.33 -10.91
CA VAL A 18 -23.86 -6.29 -10.99
C VAL A 18 -23.57 -5.97 -12.45
N PRO A 19 -23.11 -4.74 -12.76
CA PRO A 19 -22.72 -4.40 -14.12
C PRO A 19 -21.64 -5.34 -14.67
N GLU A 20 -21.76 -5.73 -15.91
CA GLU A 20 -20.72 -6.46 -16.63
C GLU A 20 -19.41 -5.69 -16.63
N GLY A 21 -18.28 -6.38 -16.47
CA GLY A 21 -16.96 -5.75 -16.39
C GLY A 21 -16.59 -5.21 -15.00
N THR A 22 -17.50 -5.27 -14.02
CA THR A 22 -17.19 -4.89 -12.62
C THR A 22 -16.12 -5.83 -12.06
N ARG A 23 -15.14 -5.28 -11.33
CA ARG A 23 -14.15 -6.11 -10.63
C ARG A 23 -14.79 -6.85 -9.46
N ILE A 24 -14.33 -8.05 -9.20
CA ILE A 24 -14.82 -8.87 -8.07
C ILE A 24 -14.69 -8.10 -6.75
N LEU A 25 -13.58 -7.36 -6.53
CA LEU A 25 -13.37 -6.57 -5.32
C LEU A 25 -14.42 -5.45 -5.17
N ASP A 26 -14.69 -4.73 -6.25
CA ASP A 26 -15.69 -3.65 -6.23
C ASP A 26 -17.10 -4.22 -6.04
N ALA A 27 -17.44 -5.31 -6.74
CA ALA A 27 -18.70 -6.01 -6.53
C ALA A 27 -18.89 -6.46 -5.06
N CYS A 28 -17.83 -6.95 -4.42
CA CYS A 28 -17.87 -7.30 -3.00
C CYS A 28 -18.11 -6.06 -2.12
N ARG A 29 -17.34 -4.99 -2.30
CA ARG A 29 -17.41 -3.77 -1.48
C ARG A 29 -18.75 -3.06 -1.60
N ASP A 30 -19.23 -2.91 -2.82
CA ASP A 30 -20.50 -2.21 -3.10
C ASP A 30 -21.71 -2.95 -2.52
N ASN A 31 -21.57 -4.26 -2.28
CA ASN A 31 -22.60 -5.10 -1.66
C ASN A 31 -22.29 -5.49 -0.20
N GLY A 32 -21.37 -4.78 0.47
CA GLY A 32 -21.11 -4.95 1.91
C GLY A 32 -20.27 -6.17 2.30
N PHE A 33 -19.62 -6.84 1.35
CA PHE A 33 -18.71 -7.94 1.64
C PHE A 33 -17.28 -7.42 1.82
N HIS A 34 -16.75 -7.58 3.01
CA HIS A 34 -15.38 -7.17 3.30
C HIS A 34 -14.36 -8.13 2.69
N VAL A 35 -13.52 -7.60 1.81
CA VAL A 35 -12.35 -8.28 1.25
C VAL A 35 -11.13 -7.39 1.50
N PRO A 36 -10.15 -7.82 2.31
CA PRO A 36 -8.97 -6.99 2.60
C PRO A 36 -8.07 -6.87 1.37
N TYR A 37 -7.39 -5.73 1.25
CA TYR A 37 -6.42 -5.46 0.19
C TYR A 37 -5.35 -4.47 0.68
N LEU A 38 -4.18 -4.44 0.02
CA LEU A 38 -3.09 -3.52 0.35
C LEU A 38 -2.57 -2.77 -0.87
N CYS A 39 -2.44 -3.42 -2.03
CA CYS A 39 -1.89 -2.76 -3.22
C CYS A 39 -2.95 -2.01 -4.03
N TYR A 40 -4.22 -2.40 -3.95
CA TYR A 40 -5.28 -1.87 -4.80
C TYR A 40 -5.52 -0.37 -4.60
N LEU A 41 -5.55 0.36 -5.70
CA LEU A 41 -6.11 1.71 -5.84
C LEU A 41 -6.97 1.71 -7.11
N LYS A 42 -8.25 2.00 -6.96
CA LYS A 42 -9.21 1.95 -8.06
C LYS A 42 -8.71 2.79 -9.24
N ASP A 43 -8.75 2.21 -10.43
CA ASP A 43 -8.35 2.79 -11.71
C ASP A 43 -6.86 3.22 -11.81
N ILE A 44 -6.09 3.08 -10.76
CA ILE A 44 -4.67 3.47 -10.69
C ILE A 44 -3.78 2.24 -10.56
N ASN A 45 -3.96 1.44 -9.50
CA ASN A 45 -3.09 0.29 -9.21
C ASN A 45 -3.89 -0.99 -8.98
N GLU A 46 -3.96 -1.83 -9.99
CA GLU A 46 -4.79 -3.04 -10.05
C GLU A 46 -3.96 -4.28 -10.41
N ILE A 47 -2.69 -4.26 -10.02
CA ILE A 47 -1.70 -5.27 -10.45
C ILE A 47 -1.76 -6.57 -9.65
N GLY A 48 -2.51 -6.63 -8.55
CA GLY A 48 -2.63 -7.85 -7.73
C GLY A 48 -1.34 -8.26 -7.02
N ALA A 49 -0.40 -7.35 -6.74
CA ALA A 49 0.92 -7.65 -6.20
C ALA A 49 0.89 -8.28 -4.80
N CYS A 50 0.08 -7.75 -3.89
CA CYS A 50 0.09 -8.18 -2.47
C CYS A 50 -0.62 -9.51 -2.21
N ARG A 51 -1.46 -10.00 -3.12
CA ARG A 51 -2.24 -11.23 -3.00
C ARG A 51 -3.14 -11.35 -1.75
N VAL A 52 -3.41 -10.24 -1.08
CA VAL A 52 -4.27 -10.20 0.12
C VAL A 52 -5.76 -10.28 -0.24
N CYS A 53 -6.14 -9.77 -1.41
CA CYS A 53 -7.53 -9.74 -1.89
C CYS A 53 -8.02 -11.04 -2.52
N VAL A 54 -7.34 -12.17 -2.31
CA VAL A 54 -7.74 -13.45 -2.90
C VAL A 54 -9.12 -13.90 -2.46
N VAL A 55 -9.86 -14.49 -3.39
CA VAL A 55 -11.17 -15.12 -3.18
C VAL A 55 -11.18 -16.48 -3.86
N GLU A 56 -12.11 -17.34 -3.46
CA GLU A 56 -12.36 -18.62 -4.11
C GLU A 56 -13.54 -18.47 -5.05
N VAL A 57 -13.40 -18.99 -6.28
CA VAL A 57 -14.45 -19.01 -7.28
C VAL A 57 -14.75 -20.48 -7.57
N LYS A 58 -16.02 -20.89 -7.45
CA LYS A 58 -16.42 -22.27 -7.73
C LYS A 58 -16.09 -22.64 -9.17
N GLY A 59 -15.53 -23.83 -9.35
CA GLY A 59 -15.08 -24.32 -10.66
C GLY A 59 -13.66 -23.89 -11.03
N ILE A 60 -13.02 -23.00 -10.26
CA ILE A 60 -11.62 -22.62 -10.47
C ILE A 60 -10.75 -23.20 -9.35
N HIS A 61 -9.73 -24.00 -9.73
CA HIS A 61 -8.89 -24.71 -8.75
C HIS A 61 -7.95 -23.79 -7.93
N HIS A 62 -7.55 -22.64 -8.48
CA HIS A 62 -6.69 -21.68 -7.79
C HIS A 62 -7.50 -20.51 -7.21
N LEU A 63 -6.96 -19.86 -6.20
CA LEU A 63 -7.54 -18.63 -5.66
C LEU A 63 -7.30 -17.48 -6.64
N VAL A 64 -8.32 -16.64 -6.80
CA VAL A 64 -8.35 -15.53 -7.75
C VAL A 64 -8.16 -14.21 -6.99
N THR A 65 -7.32 -13.32 -7.49
CA THR A 65 -7.20 -11.97 -6.95
C THR A 65 -8.41 -11.13 -7.38
N SER A 66 -9.17 -10.62 -6.43
CA SER A 66 -10.43 -9.90 -6.71
C SER A 66 -10.21 -8.50 -7.28
N CYS A 67 -9.04 -7.89 -7.06
CA CYS A 67 -8.76 -6.50 -7.45
C CYS A 67 -8.51 -6.31 -8.96
N ASN A 68 -8.15 -7.38 -9.69
CA ASN A 68 -7.82 -7.33 -11.11
C ASN A 68 -8.57 -8.37 -11.96
N ASN A 69 -9.53 -9.06 -11.38
CA ASN A 69 -10.43 -9.98 -12.10
C ASN A 69 -11.84 -9.44 -12.08
N GLN A 70 -12.51 -9.54 -13.23
CA GLN A 70 -13.88 -9.09 -13.41
C GLN A 70 -14.87 -10.22 -13.14
N VAL A 71 -16.09 -9.85 -12.77
CA VAL A 71 -17.20 -10.78 -12.61
C VAL A 71 -17.65 -11.30 -13.98
N GLN A 72 -18.17 -12.53 -13.98
CA GLN A 72 -18.74 -13.18 -15.16
C GLN A 72 -20.10 -13.78 -14.80
N GLU A 73 -20.97 -13.95 -15.80
CA GLU A 73 -22.29 -14.54 -15.60
C GLU A 73 -22.20 -15.92 -14.92
N GLY A 74 -23.02 -16.11 -13.91
CA GLY A 74 -23.09 -17.37 -13.14
C GLY A 74 -21.95 -17.58 -12.15
N MET A 75 -21.03 -16.61 -11.98
CA MET A 75 -19.88 -16.76 -11.07
C MET A 75 -20.33 -16.91 -9.61
N GLU A 76 -19.83 -17.93 -8.91
CA GLU A 76 -20.06 -18.14 -7.48
C GLU A 76 -18.76 -17.90 -6.72
N ILE A 77 -18.75 -16.85 -5.88
CA ILE A 77 -17.58 -16.31 -5.18
C ILE A 77 -17.70 -16.55 -3.69
N LEU A 78 -16.65 -17.12 -3.08
CA LEU A 78 -16.54 -17.28 -1.63
C LEU A 78 -15.43 -16.34 -1.13
N THR A 79 -15.80 -15.36 -0.30
CA THR A 79 -14.86 -14.34 0.19
C THR A 79 -14.14 -14.75 1.47
N ASN A 80 -14.60 -15.80 2.16
CA ASN A 80 -14.12 -16.17 3.49
C ASN A 80 -14.08 -17.69 3.73
N SER A 81 -13.76 -18.50 2.72
CA SER A 81 -13.55 -19.95 2.92
C SER A 81 -12.30 -20.22 3.77
N PRO A 82 -12.15 -21.40 4.40
CA PRO A 82 -10.93 -21.77 5.12
C PRO A 82 -9.67 -21.61 4.29
N ARG A 83 -9.72 -21.97 3.01
CA ARG A 83 -8.64 -21.85 2.05
C ARG A 83 -8.27 -20.39 1.77
N VAL A 84 -9.26 -19.51 1.64
CA VAL A 84 -9.05 -18.06 1.48
C VAL A 84 -8.40 -17.46 2.71
N ARG A 85 -8.89 -17.79 3.91
CA ARG A 85 -8.32 -17.29 5.17
C ARG A 85 -6.87 -17.69 5.35
N GLU A 86 -6.54 -18.96 5.10
CA GLU A 86 -5.16 -19.44 5.21
C GLU A 86 -4.23 -18.77 4.20
N ALA A 87 -4.64 -18.65 2.94
CA ALA A 87 -3.83 -17.97 1.93
C ALA A 87 -3.58 -16.50 2.25
N ARG A 88 -4.58 -15.78 2.78
CA ARG A 88 -4.40 -14.38 3.22
C ARG A 88 -3.42 -14.27 4.37
N LYS A 89 -3.50 -15.18 5.36
CA LYS A 89 -2.56 -15.22 6.49
C LYS A 89 -1.13 -15.40 5.99
N ILE A 90 -0.89 -16.41 5.15
CA ILE A 90 0.44 -16.67 4.56
C ILE A 90 0.95 -15.45 3.81
N ASN A 91 0.13 -14.83 2.97
CA ASN A 91 0.54 -13.67 2.19
C ASN A 91 0.92 -12.47 3.08
N VAL A 92 0.15 -12.20 4.14
CA VAL A 92 0.46 -11.09 5.05
C VAL A 92 1.67 -11.41 5.93
N GLU A 93 1.85 -12.64 6.37
CA GLU A 93 3.05 -13.09 7.07
C GLU A 93 4.32 -12.94 6.21
N LEU A 94 4.25 -13.27 4.92
CA LEU A 94 5.35 -13.05 3.98
C LEU A 94 5.65 -11.55 3.79
N LEU A 95 4.63 -10.68 3.77
CA LEU A 95 4.85 -9.24 3.75
C LEU A 95 5.50 -8.74 5.05
N LEU A 96 5.06 -9.24 6.20
CA LEU A 96 5.62 -8.89 7.50
C LEU A 96 7.06 -9.37 7.66
N SER A 97 7.43 -10.52 7.11
CA SER A 97 8.81 -11.03 7.18
C SER A 97 9.83 -10.13 6.45
N GLN A 98 9.36 -9.30 5.53
CA GLN A 98 10.18 -8.32 4.82
C GLN A 98 9.89 -6.87 5.26
N HIS A 99 9.18 -6.70 6.37
CA HIS A 99 8.80 -5.40 6.89
C HIS A 99 9.42 -5.15 8.26
N HIS A 100 10.10 -4.02 8.41
CA HIS A 100 10.65 -3.60 9.71
C HIS A 100 9.52 -3.22 10.67
N THR A 101 9.20 -4.11 11.61
CA THR A 101 8.04 -4.03 12.50
C THR A 101 8.27 -3.16 13.73
N ASN A 102 9.07 -2.10 13.66
CA ASN A 102 9.25 -1.15 14.76
C ASN A 102 8.01 -0.24 14.93
N CYS A 103 6.85 -0.84 15.16
CA CYS A 103 5.58 -0.15 15.26
C CYS A 103 5.50 0.92 16.37
N PRO A 104 6.12 0.76 17.56
CA PRO A 104 6.04 1.77 18.61
C PRO A 104 6.59 3.14 18.20
N THR A 105 7.59 3.18 17.33
CA THR A 105 8.23 4.42 16.84
C THR A 105 7.83 4.78 15.41
N CYS A 106 6.95 3.99 14.78
CA CYS A 106 6.52 4.22 13.42
C CYS A 106 5.50 5.36 13.34
N ILE A 107 5.71 6.32 12.45
CA ILE A 107 4.82 7.48 12.24
C ILE A 107 3.39 7.07 11.86
N ARG A 108 3.20 5.87 11.26
CA ARG A 108 1.89 5.34 10.90
C ARG A 108 1.28 4.40 11.96
N SER A 109 1.90 4.29 13.11
CA SER A 109 1.42 3.39 14.18
C SER A 109 0.14 3.86 14.88
N GLY A 110 -0.20 5.14 14.81
CA GLY A 110 -1.36 5.71 15.50
C GLY A 110 -1.17 5.89 17.00
N ASN A 111 0.03 5.72 17.52
CA ASN A 111 0.32 5.88 18.95
C ASN A 111 0.49 7.35 19.39
N CYS A 112 0.52 8.30 18.44
CA CYS A 112 0.61 9.71 18.73
C CYS A 112 -0.75 10.38 18.57
N THR A 113 -1.23 11.06 19.61
CA THR A 113 -2.51 11.77 19.62
C THR A 113 -2.58 12.93 18.62
N LEU A 114 -1.44 13.42 18.15
CA LEU A 114 -1.33 14.46 17.13
C LEU A 114 -1.45 13.91 15.70
N GLN A 115 -1.21 12.61 15.50
CA GLN A 115 -1.24 11.98 14.19
C GLN A 115 -2.57 11.24 13.94
N LYS A 116 -3.66 11.98 13.83
CA LYS A 116 -4.97 11.41 13.39
C LYS A 116 -4.94 10.78 11.99
N ILE A 117 -3.83 10.93 11.26
CA ILE A 117 -3.63 10.41 9.89
C ILE A 117 -2.85 9.09 9.90
N ALA A 118 -2.36 8.65 11.07
CA ALA A 118 -1.52 7.47 11.19
C ALA A 118 -2.33 6.17 11.04
N ASN A 119 -2.58 5.78 9.82
CA ASN A 119 -3.30 4.57 9.49
C ASN A 119 -2.39 3.62 8.70
N CYS A 120 -1.72 2.70 9.41
CA CYS A 120 -0.95 1.64 8.77
C CYS A 120 -1.91 0.56 8.27
N GLU A 121 -2.15 0.53 6.96
CA GLU A 121 -3.05 -0.47 6.35
C GLU A 121 -2.54 -1.90 6.58
N LEU A 122 -1.23 -2.13 6.58
CA LEU A 122 -0.64 -3.44 6.87
C LEU A 122 -0.96 -3.90 8.30
N LYS A 123 -0.81 -3.01 9.29
CA LYS A 123 -1.13 -3.31 10.69
C LYS A 123 -2.63 -3.64 10.86
N GLN A 124 -3.50 -2.90 10.19
CA GLN A 124 -4.94 -3.14 10.21
C GLN A 124 -5.28 -4.51 9.65
N VAL A 125 -4.77 -4.84 8.46
CA VAL A 125 -5.01 -6.14 7.82
C VAL A 125 -4.43 -7.30 8.65
N ALA A 126 -3.26 -7.13 9.25
CA ALA A 126 -2.67 -8.14 10.14
C ALA A 126 -3.54 -8.37 11.38
N SER A 127 -4.10 -7.31 11.97
CA SER A 127 -5.04 -7.39 13.09
C SER A 127 -6.34 -8.09 12.70
N ASP A 128 -6.94 -7.72 11.55
CA ASP A 128 -8.18 -8.33 11.05
C ASP A 128 -8.03 -9.84 10.78
N LEU A 129 -6.82 -10.28 10.43
CA LEU A 129 -6.50 -11.69 10.22
C LEU A 129 -6.07 -12.41 11.49
N ASN A 130 -6.03 -11.73 12.65
CA ASN A 130 -5.55 -12.26 13.92
C ASN A 130 -4.19 -12.95 13.79
N LEU A 131 -3.22 -12.27 13.17
CA LEU A 131 -1.86 -12.80 13.03
C LEU A 131 -1.13 -12.72 14.37
N THR A 132 -0.77 -13.88 14.92
CA THR A 132 -0.12 -14.01 16.23
C THR A 132 1.23 -14.73 16.15
N VAL A 133 1.57 -15.29 14.99
CA VAL A 133 2.74 -16.16 14.82
C VAL A 133 3.60 -15.64 13.67
N ASP A 134 4.88 -15.56 13.92
CA ASP A 134 5.93 -15.24 12.96
C ASP A 134 6.50 -16.56 12.41
N ARG A 135 5.97 -17.03 11.28
CA ARG A 135 6.42 -18.29 10.65
C ARG A 135 7.69 -18.14 9.82
N TYR A 136 8.00 -16.92 9.42
CA TYR A 136 9.11 -16.65 8.50
C TYR A 136 10.15 -15.76 9.17
N LYS A 137 11.42 -16.04 8.86
CA LYS A 137 12.53 -15.21 9.33
C LYS A 137 12.41 -13.79 8.78
N ASN A 138 12.62 -12.81 9.64
CA ASN A 138 12.61 -11.41 9.25
C ASN A 138 13.88 -11.06 8.47
N GLU A 139 13.74 -10.67 7.22
CA GLU A 139 14.79 -10.19 6.33
C GLU A 139 14.29 -8.96 5.59
N TYR A 140 14.73 -7.79 6.00
CA TYR A 140 14.35 -6.52 5.35
C TYR A 140 15.59 -5.69 5.04
N PRO A 141 15.59 -4.92 3.96
CA PRO A 141 16.70 -4.05 3.62
C PRO A 141 16.80 -2.87 4.60
N GLU A 142 17.98 -2.64 5.12
CA GLU A 142 18.30 -1.45 5.93
C GLU A 142 18.75 -0.34 4.97
N MET A 143 17.81 0.36 4.36
CA MET A 143 18.10 1.48 3.49
C MET A 143 17.16 2.64 3.83
N ILE A 144 17.65 3.57 4.62
CA ILE A 144 16.98 4.85 4.89
C ILE A 144 17.76 5.93 4.15
N TRP A 145 17.08 6.76 3.40
CA TRP A 145 17.70 7.90 2.76
C TRP A 145 18.11 8.95 3.80
N THR A 146 19.35 9.38 3.72
CA THR A 146 19.93 10.41 4.60
C THR A 146 20.08 11.77 3.91
N SER A 147 19.50 11.92 2.70
CA SER A 147 19.61 13.16 1.93
C SER A 147 18.83 14.31 2.56
N THR A 148 19.17 15.54 2.19
CA THR A 148 18.45 16.76 2.56
C THR A 148 17.15 16.98 1.79
N PHE A 149 16.75 16.02 0.95
CA PHE A 149 15.52 16.08 0.18
C PHE A 149 14.29 16.01 1.11
N PRO A 150 13.18 16.72 0.79
CA PRO A 150 11.99 16.75 1.66
C PRO A 150 11.27 15.41 1.85
N LEU A 151 11.62 14.40 1.08
CA LEU A 151 11.06 13.06 1.14
C LEU A 151 12.08 12.09 1.76
N ILE A 152 11.61 11.25 2.68
CA ILE A 152 12.38 10.14 3.24
C ILE A 152 11.81 8.83 2.72
N ARG A 153 12.69 7.90 2.32
CA ARG A 153 12.35 6.53 1.97
C ARG A 153 13.01 5.55 2.94
N ASP A 154 12.19 4.72 3.55
CA ASP A 154 12.61 3.59 4.38
C ASP A 154 12.26 2.28 3.63
N ALA A 155 13.27 1.68 3.00
CA ALA A 155 13.08 0.45 2.22
C ALA A 155 12.63 -0.73 3.09
N GLY A 156 13.03 -0.77 4.36
CA GLY A 156 12.63 -1.79 5.31
C GLY A 156 11.15 -1.77 5.67
N LYS A 157 10.44 -0.68 5.38
CA LYS A 157 8.99 -0.57 5.56
C LYS A 157 8.19 -0.75 4.27
N CYS A 158 8.86 -0.96 3.14
CA CYS A 158 8.21 -1.10 1.84
C CYS A 158 7.64 -2.52 1.66
N ILE A 159 6.33 -2.62 1.44
CA ILE A 159 5.63 -3.88 1.12
C ILE A 159 5.52 -4.14 -0.39
N LYS A 160 6.22 -3.38 -1.20
CA LYS A 160 6.31 -3.56 -2.66
C LYS A 160 4.93 -3.57 -3.34
N CYS A 161 4.03 -2.71 -2.85
CA CYS A 161 2.65 -2.61 -3.35
C CYS A 161 2.53 -1.86 -4.69
N MET A 162 3.57 -1.18 -5.12
CA MET A 162 3.67 -0.39 -6.36
C MET A 162 2.69 0.80 -6.47
N ARG A 163 2.03 1.22 -5.39
CA ARG A 163 1.13 2.39 -5.43
C ARG A 163 1.88 3.66 -5.81
N CYS A 164 3.07 3.90 -5.23
CA CYS A 164 3.89 5.06 -5.56
C CYS A 164 4.33 5.07 -7.02
N VAL A 165 4.72 3.93 -7.57
CA VAL A 165 5.07 3.76 -8.99
C VAL A 165 3.89 4.14 -9.87
N GLN A 166 2.74 3.51 -9.68
CA GLN A 166 1.56 3.71 -10.53
C GLN A 166 0.95 5.10 -10.42
N ILE A 167 0.99 5.72 -9.24
CA ILE A 167 0.53 7.10 -9.07
C ILE A 167 1.47 8.06 -9.78
N CYS A 168 2.78 7.89 -9.62
CA CYS A 168 3.75 8.76 -10.25
C CYS A 168 3.70 8.65 -11.78
N ASP A 169 3.52 7.44 -12.30
CA ASP A 169 3.39 7.19 -13.73
C ASP A 169 2.05 7.71 -14.29
N LYS A 170 0.92 7.22 -13.77
CA LYS A 170 -0.40 7.46 -14.39
C LYS A 170 -1.01 8.82 -14.06
N ILE A 171 -0.73 9.37 -12.88
CA ILE A 171 -1.35 10.63 -12.42
C ILE A 171 -0.41 11.80 -12.60
N GLN A 172 0.87 11.64 -12.24
CA GLN A 172 1.86 12.71 -12.36
C GLN A 172 2.64 12.68 -13.68
N THR A 173 2.65 11.54 -14.37
CA THR A 173 3.39 11.31 -15.65
C THR A 173 4.90 11.56 -15.56
N LEU A 174 5.48 11.40 -14.36
CA LEU A 174 6.88 11.71 -14.07
C LEU A 174 7.79 10.50 -13.98
N ASN A 175 7.27 9.27 -13.79
CA ASN A 175 8.04 8.03 -13.71
C ASN A 175 9.24 8.06 -12.73
N ILE A 176 9.09 8.76 -11.59
CA ILE A 176 10.17 8.91 -10.60
C ILE A 176 10.51 7.56 -9.93
N TRP A 177 9.50 6.70 -9.75
CA TRP A 177 9.64 5.43 -9.04
C TRP A 177 9.65 4.26 -10.00
N ASP A 178 10.56 3.32 -9.78
CA ASP A 178 10.64 2.08 -10.54
C ASP A 178 10.92 0.88 -9.63
N VAL A 179 10.81 -0.31 -10.21
CA VAL A 179 11.04 -1.59 -9.54
C VAL A 179 12.39 -2.14 -9.97
N SER A 180 13.22 -2.47 -9.00
CA SER A 180 14.50 -3.14 -9.23
C SER A 180 14.59 -4.45 -8.46
N GLY A 181 15.49 -5.32 -8.91
CA GLY A 181 15.69 -6.63 -8.30
C GLY A 181 14.61 -7.66 -8.66
N THR A 182 14.76 -8.86 -8.13
CA THR A 182 13.86 -10.01 -8.37
C THR A 182 13.60 -10.78 -7.08
N GLY A 183 12.43 -11.43 -7.00
CA GLY A 183 12.05 -12.26 -5.84
C GLY A 183 12.07 -11.49 -4.53
N SER A 184 12.76 -12.03 -3.50
CA SER A 184 12.88 -11.39 -2.19
C SER A 184 13.69 -10.09 -2.22
N HIS A 185 14.58 -9.94 -3.19
CA HIS A 185 15.41 -8.74 -3.39
C HIS A 185 14.70 -7.63 -4.20
N THR A 186 13.44 -7.84 -4.60
CA THR A 186 12.66 -6.78 -5.24
C THR A 186 12.57 -5.57 -4.32
N THR A 187 12.84 -4.39 -4.87
CA THR A 187 12.67 -3.10 -4.17
C THR A 187 12.02 -2.08 -5.11
N VAL A 188 11.43 -1.05 -4.54
CA VAL A 188 10.96 0.12 -5.27
C VAL A 188 11.94 1.24 -4.99
N ASP A 189 12.53 1.82 -5.99
CA ASP A 189 13.50 2.89 -5.85
C ASP A 189 13.33 3.94 -6.95
N VAL A 190 14.20 4.96 -6.96
CA VAL A 190 14.19 5.98 -8.00
C VAL A 190 14.60 5.37 -9.33
N SER A 191 13.86 5.70 -10.39
CA SER A 191 14.13 5.25 -11.75
C SER A 191 15.58 5.53 -12.15
N HIS A 192 16.14 4.64 -12.95
CA HIS A 192 17.52 4.73 -13.46
C HIS A 192 18.61 4.72 -12.38
N ASN A 193 18.29 4.31 -11.13
CA ASN A 193 19.20 4.35 -9.98
C ASN A 193 19.76 5.75 -9.68
N LEU A 194 19.01 6.79 -9.99
CA LEU A 194 19.36 8.17 -9.66
C LEU A 194 19.16 8.44 -8.17
N GLU A 195 19.84 9.44 -7.64
CA GLU A 195 19.42 10.04 -6.38
C GLU A 195 18.14 10.84 -6.60
N ILE A 196 17.23 10.84 -5.62
CA ILE A 196 15.93 11.52 -5.74
C ILE A 196 16.07 13.02 -6.08
N LYS A 197 17.13 13.67 -5.59
CA LYS A 197 17.42 15.08 -5.87
C LYS A 197 17.80 15.34 -7.34
N GLU A 198 18.25 14.30 -8.05
CA GLU A 198 18.65 14.37 -9.47
C GLU A 198 17.49 14.04 -10.40
N SER A 199 16.37 13.61 -9.84
CA SER A 199 15.14 13.29 -10.58
C SER A 199 14.25 14.53 -10.77
N ASP A 200 13.39 14.49 -11.77
CA ASP A 200 12.39 15.54 -12.05
C ASP A 200 11.19 15.47 -11.10
N CYS A 201 11.42 15.16 -9.83
CA CYS A 201 10.36 15.03 -8.84
C CYS A 201 9.71 16.39 -8.56
N SER A 202 8.40 16.50 -8.78
CA SER A 202 7.61 17.72 -8.54
C SER A 202 7.24 17.97 -7.08
N LEU A 203 7.69 17.12 -6.14
CA LEU A 203 7.36 17.19 -4.70
C LEU A 203 5.86 17.18 -4.39
N CYS A 204 5.03 16.58 -5.23
CA CYS A 204 3.57 16.58 -5.09
C CYS A 204 3.03 15.79 -3.88
N GLY A 205 3.85 14.96 -3.20
CA GLY A 205 3.49 14.18 -2.02
C GLY A 205 2.51 13.00 -2.26
N GLN A 206 2.05 12.77 -3.49
CA GLN A 206 1.06 11.72 -3.78
C GLN A 206 1.56 10.31 -3.41
N CYS A 207 2.83 10.03 -3.62
CA CYS A 207 3.45 8.77 -3.25
C CYS A 207 3.47 8.54 -1.73
N VAL A 208 3.63 9.61 -0.93
CA VAL A 208 3.55 9.56 0.54
C VAL A 208 2.13 9.29 1.00
N THR A 209 1.18 10.07 0.49
CA THR A 209 -0.25 9.99 0.88
C THR A 209 -0.82 8.59 0.64
N HIS A 210 -0.45 7.94 -0.47
CA HIS A 210 -0.99 6.63 -0.86
C HIS A 210 -0.12 5.45 -0.43
N CYS A 211 1.00 5.69 0.24
CA CYS A 211 1.80 4.60 0.80
C CYS A 211 1.01 3.91 1.92
N PRO A 212 0.75 2.59 1.86
CA PRO A 212 -0.03 1.88 2.88
C PRO A 212 0.74 1.65 4.19
N THR A 213 2.04 1.91 4.16
CA THR A 213 2.96 1.82 5.30
C THR A 213 3.74 3.12 5.45
N ALA A 214 4.74 3.17 6.31
CA ALA A 214 5.61 4.34 6.46
C ALA A 214 6.90 4.24 5.60
N ALA A 215 6.85 3.57 4.44
CA ALA A 215 8.02 3.45 3.57
C ALA A 215 8.39 4.77 2.89
N LEU A 216 7.38 5.60 2.62
CA LEU A 216 7.57 6.97 2.12
C LEU A 216 6.94 7.92 3.11
N GLN A 217 7.66 8.95 3.50
CA GLN A 217 7.25 9.92 4.51
C GLN A 217 7.89 11.27 4.20
N GLU A 218 7.25 12.32 4.67
CA GLU A 218 7.82 13.68 4.68
C GLU A 218 8.95 13.73 5.69
N ARG A 219 9.99 14.53 5.40
CA ARG A 219 11.05 14.80 6.35
C ARG A 219 10.50 15.75 7.43
N ASP A 220 10.72 15.40 8.68
CA ASP A 220 10.41 16.28 9.81
C ASP A 220 11.62 17.16 10.11
N ASP A 221 11.52 18.43 9.82
CA ASP A 221 12.55 19.42 10.06
C ASP A 221 12.27 20.26 11.33
N VAL A 222 11.27 19.89 12.13
CA VAL A 222 10.86 20.66 13.32
C VAL A 222 12.01 20.80 14.31
N GLU A 223 12.78 19.75 14.55
CA GLU A 223 13.94 19.83 15.45
C GLU A 223 15.04 20.74 14.90
N ALA A 224 15.30 20.69 13.60
CA ALA A 224 16.26 21.56 12.95
C ALA A 224 15.82 23.04 13.03
N ILE A 225 14.54 23.31 12.78
CA ILE A 225 13.95 24.65 12.87
C ILE A 225 13.97 25.14 14.34
N ASN A 226 13.64 24.29 15.30
CA ASN A 226 13.68 24.63 16.73
C ASN A 226 15.13 24.88 17.19
N GLY A 227 16.11 24.12 16.68
CA GLY A 227 17.53 24.39 16.91
C GLY A 227 17.95 25.77 16.41
N ILE A 228 17.56 26.11 15.18
CA ILE A 228 17.80 27.45 14.61
C ILE A 228 17.13 28.53 15.43
N HIS A 229 15.89 28.35 15.87
CA HIS A 229 15.22 29.31 16.76
C HIS A 229 15.89 29.44 18.14
N GLY A 230 16.45 28.36 18.67
CA GLY A 230 17.20 28.36 19.91
C GLY A 230 18.53 29.13 19.77
N GLU A 231 19.19 29.01 18.64
CA GLU A 231 20.41 29.79 18.31
C GLU A 231 20.07 31.26 18.02
N LEU A 232 18.92 31.55 17.41
CA LEU A 232 18.41 32.87 17.11
C LEU A 232 18.05 33.71 18.37
N ALA A 233 17.66 33.04 19.45
CA ALA A 233 17.40 33.72 20.70
C ALA A 233 18.70 34.35 21.31
N ASN A 234 19.86 33.94 20.78
CA ASN A 234 21.17 34.40 21.21
C ASN A 234 21.88 35.34 20.23
N ASP A 235 21.48 35.45 18.98
CA ASP A 235 22.10 36.37 18.02
C ASP A 235 21.17 36.67 16.81
N ASP A 236 21.20 37.94 16.40
CA ASP A 236 20.32 38.56 15.43
C ASP A 236 20.36 37.97 14.01
N LYS A 237 19.20 37.77 13.42
CA LYS A 237 18.90 37.63 12.00
C LYS A 237 19.01 36.24 11.36
N VAL A 238 17.95 35.46 11.48
CA VAL A 238 17.63 34.42 10.46
C VAL A 238 16.38 34.84 9.67
N THR A 239 16.53 34.95 8.38
CA THR A 239 15.38 35.13 7.47
C THR A 239 14.94 33.78 6.99
N VAL A 240 13.76 33.31 7.40
CA VAL A 240 13.14 32.15 6.85
C VAL A 240 12.42 32.57 5.56
N ALA A 241 12.92 32.14 4.40
CA ALA A 241 12.19 32.25 3.14
C ALA A 241 11.12 31.14 3.10
N VAL A 242 9.86 31.53 3.05
CA VAL A 242 8.69 30.66 2.84
C VAL A 242 8.47 30.52 1.35
#